data_98c2e116f270f2605e338b934b994864
#
_entry.id   98c2e116f270f2605e338b934b994864
#
_cell.length_a   1.000
_cell.length_b   1.000
_cell.length_c   1.000
_cell.angle_alpha   90.00
_cell.angle_beta   90.00
_cell.angle_gamma   90.00
#
_symmetry.space_group_name_H-M   'P 1'
#
loop_
_entity.id
_entity.type
_entity.pdbx_description
1 polymer ?
#
loop_
_entity_poly.entity_id
_entity_poly.type
_entity_poly.pdbx_seq_one_letter_code
_entity_poly.pdbx_strand_id
1 'polypeptide(L)'
;MQEVNEGIYCKNERDFSRRASAQSGKMVISGGAKGADLTAMQGALQVGGVVCGVLADSLEKVALNATNRSALQENRLVLISACDPKSRFMVGNATQRNKYIYALSDIGLVINSDLNKGGTWAGAVEQLDKYKQIPIYVRSTGTENAGLNALVNKGALWWSNPSNTQLFLDIFNGNFATNTPKPQIHLLPNKKSITQTNFDLSPEQELFLLVKKLIEQNLQEPKKEKELAELLNVSSSQIKSWLNRLIDENIIVKQGKPVQYVLQSQTHNLDLFLRNQ
;
A
#
# COMPACT_ATOMS: atom_id res chain seq x y z
N MET A 1 36.36 12.03 -7.38
CA MET A 1 35.09 11.97 -6.63
C MET A 1 34.27 10.87 -7.28
N GLN A 2 34.18 9.70 -6.65
CA GLN A 2 33.27 8.65 -7.13
C GLN A 2 31.87 9.07 -6.72
N GLU A 3 31.00 9.23 -7.72
CA GLU A 3 29.57 9.38 -7.47
C GLU A 3 29.07 8.14 -6.76
N VAL A 4 28.56 8.30 -5.56
CA VAL A 4 27.90 7.22 -4.82
C VAL A 4 26.61 6.91 -5.59
N ASN A 5 26.56 5.73 -6.23
CA ASN A 5 25.36 5.28 -6.90
C ASN A 5 24.25 5.02 -5.85
N GLU A 6 23.28 5.87 -5.84
CA GLU A 6 22.12 5.79 -4.96
C GLU A 6 21.17 4.67 -5.43
N GLY A 7 20.80 3.77 -4.55
CA GLY A 7 20.05 2.57 -4.88
C GLY A 7 18.60 2.51 -4.36
N ILE A 8 17.76 1.81 -5.10
CA ILE A 8 16.35 1.57 -4.80
C ILE A 8 16.11 0.08 -4.62
N TYR A 9 15.50 -0.31 -3.52
CA TYR A 9 15.00 -1.66 -3.32
C TYR A 9 13.57 -1.77 -3.83
N CYS A 10 13.37 -2.44 -4.99
CA CYS A 10 12.06 -2.66 -5.58
C CYS A 10 11.67 -4.14 -5.53
N LYS A 11 10.52 -4.42 -4.92
CA LYS A 11 9.90 -5.74 -4.96
C LYS A 11 8.51 -5.68 -5.61
N ASN A 12 8.47 -5.83 -6.93
CA ASN A 12 7.31 -5.92 -7.84
C ASN A 12 6.38 -4.70 -7.98
N GLU A 13 6.45 -3.95 -9.06
CA GLU A 13 5.36 -3.56 -9.95
C GLU A 13 5.81 -2.76 -11.19
N ARG A 14 4.87 -2.73 -12.17
CA ARG A 14 5.08 -2.50 -13.60
C ARG A 14 5.68 -1.15 -13.96
N ASP A 15 6.60 -1.23 -14.91
CA ASP A 15 7.05 -0.24 -15.90
C ASP A 15 7.54 1.15 -15.48
N PHE A 16 6.85 1.94 -14.65
CA PHE A 16 7.24 3.34 -14.49
C PHE A 16 8.44 3.52 -13.56
N SER A 17 8.44 2.90 -12.37
CA SER A 17 9.55 3.03 -11.41
C SER A 17 10.88 2.50 -11.98
N ARG A 18 10.83 1.51 -12.86
CA ARG A 18 12.01 0.95 -13.54
C ARG A 18 12.58 1.90 -14.58
N ARG A 19 11.70 2.51 -15.40
CA ARG A 19 12.09 3.51 -16.40
C ARG A 19 12.60 4.78 -15.74
N ALA A 20 11.90 5.25 -14.72
CA ALA A 20 12.32 6.44 -13.98
C ALA A 20 13.66 6.22 -13.27
N SER A 21 13.91 5.04 -12.67
CA SER A 21 15.20 4.67 -12.12
C SER A 21 16.29 4.70 -13.18
N ALA A 22 16.06 4.04 -14.33
CA ALA A 22 17.02 4.02 -15.43
C ALA A 22 17.32 5.43 -15.99
N GLN A 23 16.29 6.26 -16.15
CA GLN A 23 16.42 7.63 -16.67
C GLN A 23 17.05 8.61 -15.67
N SER A 24 16.89 8.34 -14.37
CA SER A 24 17.45 9.17 -13.30
C SER A 24 18.88 8.77 -12.90
N GLY A 25 19.43 7.72 -13.48
CA GLY A 25 20.74 7.15 -13.10
C GLY A 25 20.73 6.40 -11.76
N LYS A 26 19.54 6.18 -11.15
CA LYS A 26 19.43 5.42 -9.90
C LYS A 26 19.52 3.91 -10.15
N MET A 27 20.25 3.21 -9.32
CA MET A 27 20.45 1.76 -9.40
C MET A 27 19.30 1.01 -8.71
N VAL A 28 18.81 -0.07 -9.34
CA VAL A 28 17.89 -1.00 -8.67
C VAL A 28 18.70 -2.05 -7.91
N ILE A 29 18.50 -2.13 -6.59
CA ILE A 29 19.13 -3.14 -5.73
C ILE A 29 18.07 -4.15 -5.31
N SER A 30 18.34 -5.44 -5.54
CA SER A 30 17.39 -6.51 -5.21
C SER A 30 18.09 -7.83 -4.93
N GLY A 31 17.33 -8.79 -4.39
CA GLY A 31 17.86 -10.07 -3.95
C GLY A 31 17.92 -11.19 -4.98
N GLY A 32 17.44 -10.98 -6.19
CA GLY A 32 17.41 -12.00 -7.24
C GLY A 32 16.52 -13.21 -6.96
N ALA A 33 15.69 -13.17 -5.94
CA ALA A 33 14.73 -14.24 -5.64
C ALA A 33 13.69 -14.37 -6.75
N LYS A 34 13.20 -15.61 -6.97
CA LYS A 34 12.13 -15.84 -7.96
C LYS A 34 10.90 -14.97 -7.66
N GLY A 35 10.30 -14.45 -8.70
CA GLY A 35 9.13 -13.56 -8.61
C GLY A 35 9.52 -12.09 -8.66
N ALA A 36 9.15 -11.32 -7.68
CA ALA A 36 9.25 -9.87 -7.64
C ALA A 36 10.66 -9.32 -7.85
N ASP A 37 11.63 -9.85 -7.10
CA ASP A 37 13.01 -9.40 -7.15
C ASP A 37 13.61 -9.57 -8.56
N LEU A 38 13.47 -10.79 -9.12
CA LEU A 38 13.99 -11.09 -10.46
C LEU A 38 13.29 -10.25 -11.53
N THR A 39 11.95 -10.06 -11.40
CA THR A 39 11.18 -9.25 -12.36
C THR A 39 11.60 -7.77 -12.29
N ALA A 40 11.87 -7.24 -11.10
CA ALA A 40 12.37 -5.87 -10.93
C ALA A 40 13.74 -5.67 -11.59
N MET A 41 14.67 -6.59 -11.34
CA MET A 41 16.01 -6.55 -11.93
C MET A 41 15.97 -6.65 -13.46
N GLN A 42 15.26 -7.63 -14.00
CA GLN A 42 15.11 -7.81 -15.44
C GLN A 42 14.46 -6.60 -16.12
N GLY A 43 13.39 -6.08 -15.51
CA GLY A 43 12.71 -4.92 -16.05
C GLY A 43 13.55 -3.65 -16.05
N ALA A 44 14.40 -3.44 -15.04
CA ALA A 44 15.35 -2.34 -15.03
C ALA A 44 16.42 -2.49 -16.13
N LEU A 45 16.98 -3.69 -16.31
CA LEU A 45 17.95 -3.98 -17.36
C LEU A 45 17.36 -3.80 -18.77
N GLN A 46 16.08 -4.19 -18.98
CA GLN A 46 15.39 -4.06 -20.28
C GLN A 46 15.26 -2.60 -20.73
N VAL A 47 15.15 -1.68 -19.81
CA VAL A 47 15.03 -0.24 -20.11
C VAL A 47 16.36 0.51 -20.01
N GLY A 48 17.49 -0.22 -19.97
CA GLY A 48 18.83 0.36 -19.96
C GLY A 48 19.34 0.78 -18.58
N GLY A 49 18.63 0.44 -17.50
CA GLY A 49 19.02 0.76 -16.14
C GLY A 49 20.17 -0.09 -15.60
N VAL A 50 20.72 0.36 -14.48
CA VAL A 50 21.78 -0.34 -13.74
C VAL A 50 21.17 -1.11 -12.57
N VAL A 51 21.65 -2.32 -12.31
CA VAL A 51 21.11 -3.23 -11.31
C VAL A 51 22.22 -3.81 -10.44
N CYS A 52 21.99 -3.89 -9.14
CA CYS A 52 22.80 -4.65 -8.21
C CYS A 52 21.99 -5.83 -7.64
N GLY A 53 22.44 -7.03 -7.93
CA GLY A 53 21.91 -8.27 -7.35
C GLY A 53 22.70 -8.66 -6.11
N VAL A 54 22.06 -8.57 -4.93
CA VAL A 54 22.65 -9.05 -3.67
C VAL A 54 22.16 -10.48 -3.46
N LEU A 55 23.05 -11.47 -3.60
CA LEU A 55 22.65 -12.87 -3.63
C LEU A 55 22.90 -13.56 -2.28
N ALA A 56 22.01 -14.46 -1.92
CA ALA A 56 22.14 -15.28 -0.71
C ALA A 56 22.80 -16.63 -0.99
N ASP A 57 22.92 -16.99 -2.28
CA ASP A 57 23.48 -18.27 -2.76
C ASP A 57 23.88 -18.19 -4.23
N SER A 58 24.53 -19.25 -4.72
CA SER A 58 24.72 -19.56 -6.15
C SER A 58 25.25 -18.40 -7.01
N LEU A 59 26.09 -17.51 -6.47
CA LEU A 59 26.64 -16.35 -7.20
C LEU A 59 27.32 -16.79 -8.51
N GLU A 60 28.16 -17.82 -8.47
CA GLU A 60 28.85 -18.34 -9.63
C GLU A 60 27.87 -18.76 -10.73
N LYS A 61 26.85 -19.54 -10.39
CA LYS A 61 25.81 -19.99 -11.32
C LYS A 61 25.06 -18.84 -11.95
N VAL A 62 24.69 -17.83 -11.14
CA VAL A 62 23.94 -16.64 -11.60
C VAL A 62 24.82 -15.79 -12.52
N ALA A 63 26.10 -15.61 -12.21
CA ALA A 63 27.05 -14.87 -13.04
C ALA A 63 27.30 -15.54 -14.38
N LEU A 64 27.37 -16.86 -14.42
CA LEU A 64 27.60 -17.66 -15.65
C LEU A 64 26.34 -17.79 -16.52
N ASN A 65 25.16 -17.37 -16.02
CA ASN A 65 23.92 -17.43 -16.78
C ASN A 65 24.01 -16.51 -18.02
N ALA A 66 23.69 -17.05 -19.19
CA ALA A 66 23.75 -16.32 -20.47
C ALA A 66 22.95 -15.00 -20.44
N THR A 67 21.81 -15.00 -19.79
CA THR A 67 20.94 -13.79 -19.65
C THR A 67 21.63 -12.67 -18.87
N ASN A 68 22.49 -13.00 -17.90
CA ASN A 68 23.16 -12.01 -17.07
C ASN A 68 24.53 -11.59 -17.66
N ARG A 69 25.12 -12.43 -18.49
CA ARG A 69 26.46 -12.20 -19.04
C ARG A 69 26.59 -10.91 -19.84
N SER A 70 25.62 -10.61 -20.70
CA SER A 70 25.58 -9.36 -21.47
C SER A 70 25.55 -8.15 -20.57
N ALA A 71 24.60 -8.13 -19.60
CA ALA A 71 24.47 -7.02 -18.66
C ALA A 71 25.70 -6.84 -17.75
N LEU A 72 26.38 -7.92 -17.37
CA LEU A 72 27.67 -7.88 -16.65
C LEU A 72 28.79 -7.27 -17.50
N GLN A 73 28.91 -7.69 -18.76
CA GLN A 73 29.91 -7.16 -19.69
C GLN A 73 29.69 -5.69 -20.06
N GLU A 74 28.41 -5.27 -20.08
CA GLU A 74 27.99 -3.89 -20.33
C GLU A 74 28.05 -2.99 -19.09
N ASN A 75 28.55 -3.50 -17.96
CA ASN A 75 28.59 -2.80 -16.67
C ASN A 75 27.19 -2.31 -16.16
N ARG A 76 26.12 -2.97 -16.61
CA ARG A 76 24.75 -2.67 -16.18
C ARG A 76 24.22 -3.60 -15.08
N LEU A 77 24.94 -4.68 -14.80
CA LEU A 77 24.64 -5.60 -13.70
C LEU A 77 25.87 -5.77 -12.82
N VAL A 78 25.68 -5.63 -11.53
CA VAL A 78 26.64 -6.02 -10.49
C VAL A 78 26.03 -7.14 -9.67
N LEU A 79 26.77 -8.19 -9.39
CA LEU A 79 26.35 -9.29 -8.51
C LEU A 79 27.29 -9.35 -7.31
N ILE A 80 26.74 -9.32 -6.13
CA ILE A 80 27.48 -9.41 -4.87
C ILE A 80 26.87 -10.47 -3.95
N SER A 81 27.69 -11.08 -3.12
CA SER A 81 27.27 -12.02 -2.10
C SER A 81 28.23 -11.98 -0.91
N ALA A 82 27.71 -12.11 0.29
CA ALA A 82 28.50 -12.35 1.50
C ALA A 82 28.75 -13.84 1.77
N CYS A 83 28.21 -14.71 0.91
CA CYS A 83 28.35 -16.16 1.03
C CYS A 83 29.36 -16.66 -0.01
N ASP A 84 29.87 -17.88 0.19
CA ASP A 84 30.68 -18.58 -0.81
C ASP A 84 29.92 -18.59 -2.15
N PRO A 85 30.60 -18.29 -3.28
CA PRO A 85 29.99 -18.25 -4.62
C PRO A 85 29.27 -19.53 -5.05
N LYS A 86 29.65 -20.67 -4.49
CA LYS A 86 29.05 -21.99 -4.74
C LYS A 86 28.05 -22.43 -3.67
N SER A 87 27.82 -21.60 -2.65
CA SER A 87 26.90 -21.93 -1.57
C SER A 87 25.51 -22.25 -2.08
N ARG A 88 24.83 -23.18 -1.38
CA ARG A 88 23.42 -23.49 -1.63
C ARG A 88 22.53 -22.56 -0.82
N PHE A 89 21.27 -22.46 -1.23
CA PHE A 89 20.28 -21.66 -0.53
C PHE A 89 20.10 -22.09 0.93
N MET A 90 20.20 -21.11 1.83
CA MET A 90 19.88 -21.24 3.25
C MET A 90 19.03 -20.04 3.67
N VAL A 91 17.97 -20.31 4.43
CA VAL A 91 17.02 -19.26 4.88
C VAL A 91 17.76 -18.17 5.69
N GLY A 92 18.70 -18.56 6.54
CA GLY A 92 19.53 -17.62 7.32
C GLY A 92 20.31 -16.65 6.43
N ASN A 93 20.93 -17.16 5.35
CA ASN A 93 21.64 -16.33 4.38
C ASN A 93 20.70 -15.35 3.67
N ALA A 94 19.50 -15.79 3.32
CA ALA A 94 18.51 -14.94 2.68
C ALA A 94 18.03 -13.82 3.62
N THR A 95 17.85 -14.10 4.90
CA THR A 95 17.50 -13.10 5.91
C THR A 95 18.63 -12.10 6.12
N GLN A 96 19.87 -12.59 6.25
CA GLN A 96 21.04 -11.73 6.40
C GLN A 96 21.27 -10.85 5.16
N ARG A 97 21.08 -11.40 3.97
CA ARG A 97 21.20 -10.69 2.71
C ARG A 97 20.26 -9.49 2.61
N ASN A 98 19.05 -9.57 3.13
CA ASN A 98 18.12 -8.45 3.12
C ASN A 98 18.68 -7.22 3.86
N LYS A 99 19.47 -7.42 4.92
CA LYS A 99 20.14 -6.32 5.63
C LYS A 99 21.13 -5.58 4.73
N TYR A 100 21.88 -6.32 3.90
CA TYR A 100 22.80 -5.72 2.96
C TYR A 100 22.08 -4.93 1.86
N ILE A 101 20.93 -5.42 1.40
CA ILE A 101 20.10 -4.67 0.45
C ILE A 101 19.70 -3.32 1.02
N TYR A 102 19.16 -3.30 2.24
CA TYR A 102 18.79 -2.05 2.91
C TYR A 102 19.99 -1.14 3.15
N ALA A 103 21.13 -1.70 3.57
CA ALA A 103 22.33 -0.92 3.85
C ALA A 103 22.96 -0.28 2.59
N LEU A 104 22.69 -0.84 1.41
CA LEU A 104 23.17 -0.35 0.11
C LEU A 104 22.17 0.58 -0.59
N SER A 105 20.98 0.77 -0.02
CA SER A 105 19.89 1.52 -0.65
C SER A 105 19.65 2.85 0.06
N ASP A 106 19.23 3.88 -0.69
CA ASP A 106 18.78 5.16 -0.14
C ASP A 106 17.31 5.14 0.25
N ILE A 107 16.50 4.33 -0.45
CA ILE A 107 15.09 4.12 -0.16
C ILE A 107 14.73 2.64 -0.30
N GLY A 108 13.76 2.17 0.47
CA GLY A 108 13.19 0.84 0.33
C GLY A 108 11.77 0.91 -0.24
N LEU A 109 11.45 0.14 -1.30
CA LEU A 109 10.11 0.04 -1.84
C LEU A 109 9.60 -1.40 -1.71
N VAL A 110 8.59 -1.60 -0.87
CA VAL A 110 7.91 -2.88 -0.64
C VAL A 110 6.64 -2.96 -1.49
N ILE A 111 6.61 -3.89 -2.42
CA ILE A 111 5.50 -4.04 -3.36
C ILE A 111 4.43 -5.01 -2.85
N ASN A 112 4.87 -6.06 -2.16
CA ASN A 112 3.98 -7.04 -1.55
C ASN A 112 4.62 -7.62 -0.30
N SER A 113 3.80 -7.84 0.73
CA SER A 113 4.25 -8.45 1.99
C SER A 113 3.09 -9.18 2.65
N ASP A 114 3.33 -10.39 3.12
CA ASP A 114 2.40 -11.06 4.01
C ASP A 114 2.51 -10.44 5.41
N LEU A 115 1.37 -10.30 6.07
CA LEU A 115 1.31 -9.78 7.44
C LEU A 115 2.02 -10.76 8.41
N ASN A 116 2.96 -10.25 9.17
CA ASN A 116 3.72 -11.01 10.18
C ASN A 116 4.47 -12.24 9.64
N LYS A 117 4.72 -12.34 8.33
CA LYS A 117 5.30 -13.52 7.72
C LYS A 117 6.27 -13.18 6.58
N GLY A 118 7.32 -13.99 6.47
CA GLY A 118 8.28 -13.94 5.36
C GLY A 118 9.40 -12.91 5.53
N GLY A 119 10.43 -13.05 4.69
CA GLY A 119 11.64 -12.23 4.75
C GLY A 119 11.41 -10.75 4.39
N THR A 120 10.42 -10.46 3.54
CA THR A 120 10.08 -9.07 3.20
C THR A 120 9.49 -8.34 4.40
N TRP A 121 8.53 -8.95 5.09
CA TRP A 121 7.96 -8.42 6.33
C TRP A 121 9.04 -8.20 7.40
N ALA A 122 9.80 -9.26 7.71
CA ALA A 122 10.82 -9.20 8.76
C ALA A 122 11.87 -8.12 8.48
N GLY A 123 12.36 -8.02 7.25
CA GLY A 123 13.34 -7.00 6.87
C GLY A 123 12.79 -5.58 6.93
N ALA A 124 11.56 -5.35 6.45
CA ALA A 124 10.94 -4.03 6.50
C ALA A 124 10.67 -3.59 7.96
N VAL A 125 10.15 -4.50 8.79
CA VAL A 125 9.92 -4.23 10.22
C VAL A 125 11.24 -3.95 10.94
N GLU A 126 12.30 -4.72 10.67
CA GLU A 126 13.60 -4.48 11.27
C GLU A 126 14.17 -3.09 10.90
N GLN A 127 13.95 -2.62 9.67
CA GLN A 127 14.31 -1.27 9.26
C GLN A 127 13.46 -0.21 9.97
N LEU A 128 12.14 -0.37 10.05
CA LEU A 128 11.24 0.60 10.65
C LEU A 128 11.40 0.70 12.17
N ASP A 129 11.58 -0.43 12.84
CA ASP A 129 11.62 -0.47 14.30
C ASP A 129 13.04 -0.25 14.86
N LYS A 130 14.07 -0.85 14.23
CA LYS A 130 15.42 -0.95 14.78
C LYS A 130 16.44 -0.06 14.08
N TYR A 131 16.65 -0.25 12.78
CA TYR A 131 17.77 0.41 12.08
C TYR A 131 17.45 1.82 11.65
N LYS A 132 16.26 2.08 11.11
CA LYS A 132 15.80 3.41 10.67
C LYS A 132 16.80 4.13 9.76
N GLN A 133 17.54 3.37 8.95
CA GLN A 133 18.61 3.89 8.11
C GLN A 133 18.08 4.59 6.86
N ILE A 134 16.99 4.06 6.30
CA ILE A 134 16.40 4.56 5.06
C ILE A 134 14.87 4.62 5.18
N PRO A 135 14.21 5.53 4.45
CA PRO A 135 12.76 5.56 4.38
C PRO A 135 12.24 4.30 3.66
N ILE A 136 11.19 3.71 4.21
CA ILE A 136 10.50 2.57 3.62
C ILE A 136 9.20 3.05 3.00
N TYR A 137 9.06 2.79 1.72
CA TYR A 137 7.83 3.01 0.97
C TYR A 137 7.12 1.69 0.73
N VAL A 138 5.80 1.75 0.64
CA VAL A 138 4.96 0.62 0.25
C VAL A 138 4.11 1.00 -0.96
N ARG A 139 3.85 0.03 -1.81
CA ARG A 139 3.00 0.20 -2.99
C ARG A 139 1.62 0.75 -2.61
N SER A 140 1.17 1.80 -3.31
CA SER A 140 -0.11 2.47 -3.08
C SER A 140 -1.22 2.05 -4.05
N THR A 141 -0.90 1.33 -5.15
CA THR A 141 -1.84 0.91 -6.19
C THR A 141 -2.03 -0.61 -6.20
N GLY A 142 -3.08 -1.09 -6.87
CA GLY A 142 -3.40 -2.50 -6.99
C GLY A 142 -4.31 -3.01 -5.86
N THR A 143 -4.36 -4.33 -5.67
CA THR A 143 -5.19 -4.95 -4.63
C THR A 143 -4.70 -4.59 -3.23
N GLU A 144 -5.64 -4.36 -2.33
CA GLU A 144 -5.37 -4.12 -0.93
C GLU A 144 -4.55 -5.27 -0.31
N ASN A 145 -3.60 -4.92 0.55
CA ASN A 145 -2.71 -5.88 1.18
C ASN A 145 -2.52 -5.54 2.67
N ALA A 146 -2.96 -6.45 3.53
CA ALA A 146 -2.90 -6.28 4.98
C ALA A 146 -1.47 -6.08 5.51
N GLY A 147 -0.47 -6.74 4.89
CA GLY A 147 0.93 -6.56 5.27
C GLY A 147 1.45 -5.16 4.94
N LEU A 148 1.09 -4.59 3.78
CA LEU A 148 1.48 -3.23 3.42
C LEU A 148 0.82 -2.20 4.33
N ASN A 149 -0.48 -2.34 4.63
CA ASN A 149 -1.19 -1.47 5.58
C ASN A 149 -0.54 -1.50 6.97
N ALA A 150 -0.16 -2.69 7.45
CA ALA A 150 0.51 -2.83 8.72
C ALA A 150 1.93 -2.22 8.73
N LEU A 151 2.68 -2.25 7.62
CA LEU A 151 3.95 -1.55 7.50
C LEU A 151 3.77 -0.03 7.55
N VAL A 152 2.70 0.51 6.94
CA VAL A 152 2.37 1.94 7.03
C VAL A 152 2.05 2.34 8.47
N ASN A 153 1.29 1.53 9.20
CA ASN A 153 1.02 1.75 10.62
C ASN A 153 2.29 1.72 11.48
N LYS A 154 3.36 1.07 11.00
CA LYS A 154 4.69 1.06 11.63
C LYS A 154 5.60 2.22 11.17
N GLY A 155 5.14 3.09 10.30
CA GLY A 155 5.89 4.27 9.83
C GLY A 155 6.39 4.20 8.39
N ALA A 156 6.03 3.18 7.61
CA ALA A 156 6.29 3.20 6.18
C ALA A 156 5.41 4.23 5.47
N LEU A 157 5.88 4.73 4.34
CA LEU A 157 5.20 5.76 3.54
C LEU A 157 4.53 5.12 2.32
N TRP A 158 3.42 5.69 1.87
CA TRP A 158 2.84 5.29 0.60
C TRP A 158 3.68 5.77 -0.59
N TRP A 159 3.92 4.88 -1.56
CA TRP A 159 4.61 5.24 -2.78
C TRP A 159 3.72 6.13 -3.65
N SER A 160 4.20 7.34 -3.99
CA SER A 160 3.41 8.35 -4.71
C SER A 160 3.18 8.06 -6.19
N ASN A 161 3.77 6.99 -6.73
CA ASN A 161 3.73 6.64 -8.17
C ASN A 161 4.13 7.83 -9.06
N PRO A 162 5.37 8.32 -8.95
CA PRO A 162 5.80 9.51 -9.68
C PRO A 162 5.61 9.32 -11.19
N SER A 163 5.00 10.29 -11.88
CA SER A 163 4.66 10.23 -13.30
C SER A 163 5.80 10.69 -14.23
N ASN A 164 6.87 11.23 -13.68
CA ASN A 164 8.05 11.66 -14.43
C ASN A 164 9.33 11.53 -13.58
N THR A 165 10.48 11.66 -14.25
CA THR A 165 11.80 11.52 -13.63
C THR A 165 12.06 12.56 -12.55
N GLN A 166 11.57 13.79 -12.70
CA GLN A 166 11.77 14.84 -11.70
C GLN A 166 11.04 14.51 -10.39
N LEU A 167 9.76 14.13 -10.47
CA LEU A 167 9.00 13.70 -9.30
C LEU A 167 9.61 12.44 -8.64
N PHE A 168 10.21 11.57 -9.43
CA PHE A 168 10.94 10.42 -8.92
C PHE A 168 12.19 10.85 -8.13
N LEU A 169 12.99 11.78 -8.67
CA LEU A 169 14.17 12.33 -7.98
C LEU A 169 13.81 13.10 -6.71
N ASP A 170 12.68 13.80 -6.71
CA ASP A 170 12.22 14.55 -5.54
C ASP A 170 11.96 13.64 -4.32
N ILE A 171 11.63 12.35 -4.55
CA ILE A 171 11.50 11.35 -3.47
C ILE A 171 12.85 11.15 -2.77
N PHE A 172 13.95 11.06 -3.52
CA PHE A 172 15.30 10.92 -2.97
C PHE A 172 15.78 12.17 -2.26
N ASN A 173 15.39 13.32 -2.74
CA ASN A 173 15.79 14.63 -2.17
C ASN A 173 14.98 15.00 -0.92
N GLY A 174 14.03 14.17 -0.50
CA GLY A 174 13.15 14.47 0.64
C GLY A 174 12.20 15.65 0.39
N ASN A 175 12.09 16.12 -0.85
CA ASN A 175 11.30 17.29 -1.24
C ASN A 175 9.80 16.96 -1.42
N PHE A 176 9.39 15.72 -1.14
CA PHE A 176 7.98 15.42 -1.04
C PHE A 176 7.44 15.99 0.27
N ALA A 177 6.73 17.13 0.15
CA ALA A 177 5.77 17.50 1.17
C ALA A 177 4.95 16.26 1.51
N THR A 178 4.79 16.00 2.79
CA THR A 178 4.00 14.91 3.39
C THR A 178 2.52 15.01 3.02
N ASN A 179 2.23 15.03 1.73
CA ASN A 179 0.92 14.74 1.20
C ASN A 179 0.83 13.22 1.06
N THR A 180 0.59 12.55 2.18
CA THR A 180 0.04 11.21 2.15
C THR A 180 -1.21 11.24 1.26
N PRO A 181 -1.23 10.64 0.07
CA PRO A 181 -2.49 10.35 -0.56
C PRO A 181 -3.08 9.21 0.26
N LYS A 182 -3.98 9.52 1.18
CA LYS A 182 -5.01 8.55 1.55
C LYS A 182 -5.59 8.05 0.23
N PRO A 183 -5.87 6.74 0.09
CA PRO A 183 -6.53 6.24 -1.10
C PRO A 183 -7.74 7.12 -1.36
N GLN A 184 -7.73 7.83 -2.50
CA GLN A 184 -8.86 8.63 -2.92
C GLN A 184 -9.98 7.68 -3.32
N ILE A 185 -10.85 7.41 -2.36
CA ILE A 185 -12.25 7.18 -2.66
C ILE A 185 -12.74 8.54 -3.15
N HIS A 186 -13.18 8.62 -4.40
CA HIS A 186 -13.80 9.82 -4.96
C HIS A 186 -14.95 10.28 -4.06
N LEU A 187 -14.71 11.34 -3.32
CA LEU A 187 -15.73 12.11 -2.65
C LEU A 187 -15.55 13.57 -3.05
N LEU A 188 -16.57 14.12 -3.67
CA LEU A 188 -16.74 15.53 -4.03
C LEU A 188 -16.59 16.45 -2.82
N PRO A 189 -16.29 17.76 -3.02
CA PRO A 189 -15.74 18.60 -1.97
C PRO A 189 -16.84 19.19 -1.06
N ASN A 190 -16.64 19.16 0.25
CA ASN A 190 -17.02 20.33 1.05
C ASN A 190 -16.22 20.45 2.36
N LYS A 191 -15.88 21.71 2.61
CA LYS A 191 -15.09 22.31 3.67
C LYS A 191 -15.57 21.97 5.09
N LYS A 192 -14.63 21.64 5.97
CA LYS A 192 -14.26 22.44 7.17
C LYS A 192 -13.34 21.62 8.07
N SER A 193 -12.25 22.25 8.46
CA SER A 193 -11.29 21.81 9.46
C SER A 193 -12.00 21.38 10.76
N ILE A 194 -11.72 20.15 11.21
CA ILE A 194 -11.97 19.74 12.59
C ILE A 194 -10.70 19.10 13.13
N THR A 195 -10.21 19.66 14.18
CA THR A 195 -9.15 19.27 15.09
C THR A 195 -9.22 17.78 15.44
N GLN A 196 -8.08 17.08 15.32
CA GLN A 196 -7.94 15.70 15.78
C GLN A 196 -8.03 15.68 17.31
N THR A 197 -9.11 15.16 17.81
CA THR A 197 -9.21 14.61 19.17
C THR A 197 -9.14 13.09 19.04
N ASN A 198 -8.09 12.50 19.57
CA ASN A 198 -7.96 11.06 19.74
C ASN A 198 -9.10 10.58 20.68
N PHE A 199 -10.10 9.92 20.11
CA PHE A 199 -11.00 9.09 20.87
C PHE A 199 -10.62 7.64 20.64
N ASP A 200 -10.18 6.95 21.69
CA ASP A 200 -10.08 5.50 21.73
C ASP A 200 -11.50 4.92 21.63
N LEU A 201 -11.96 4.70 20.41
CA LEU A 201 -13.24 4.03 20.15
C LEU A 201 -13.07 2.52 20.41
N SER A 202 -14.02 1.93 21.12
CA SER A 202 -14.04 0.47 21.26
C SER A 202 -14.24 -0.19 19.88
N PRO A 203 -13.77 -1.45 19.67
CA PRO A 203 -13.98 -2.17 18.42
C PRO A 203 -15.43 -2.24 17.96
N GLU A 204 -16.37 -2.27 18.91
CA GLU A 204 -17.81 -2.23 18.65
C GLU A 204 -18.26 -0.89 18.09
N GLN A 205 -17.70 0.21 18.59
CA GLN A 205 -18.00 1.56 18.10
C GLN A 205 -17.44 1.78 16.70
N GLU A 206 -16.24 1.28 16.41
CA GLU A 206 -15.65 1.33 15.07
C GLU A 206 -16.48 0.54 14.07
N LEU A 207 -16.90 -0.67 14.42
CA LEU A 207 -17.78 -1.50 13.59
C LEU A 207 -19.09 -0.78 13.31
N PHE A 208 -19.71 -0.20 14.34
CA PHE A 208 -20.99 0.51 14.18
C PHE A 208 -20.86 1.74 13.28
N LEU A 209 -19.75 2.49 13.32
CA LEU A 209 -19.50 3.61 12.41
C LEU A 209 -19.42 3.17 10.94
N LEU A 210 -18.79 2.02 10.66
CA LEU A 210 -18.76 1.43 9.32
C LEU A 210 -20.16 1.04 8.85
N VAL A 211 -20.91 0.35 9.69
CA VAL A 211 -22.29 -0.09 9.40
C VAL A 211 -23.22 1.10 9.17
N LYS A 212 -23.14 2.13 10.02
CA LYS A 212 -23.88 3.39 9.87
C LYS A 212 -23.66 3.98 8.47
N LYS A 213 -22.41 4.13 8.06
CA LYS A 213 -22.04 4.65 6.73
C LYS A 213 -22.60 3.82 5.59
N LEU A 214 -22.54 2.48 5.71
CA LEU A 214 -23.09 1.57 4.70
C LEU A 214 -24.63 1.68 4.60
N ILE A 215 -25.33 1.79 5.72
CA ILE A 215 -26.79 1.96 5.74
C ILE A 215 -27.17 3.33 5.15
N GLU A 216 -26.51 4.42 5.53
CA GLU A 216 -26.75 5.75 4.97
C GLU A 216 -26.54 5.79 3.44
N GLN A 217 -25.51 5.13 2.92
CA GLN A 217 -25.27 5.04 1.49
C GLN A 217 -26.36 4.28 0.73
N ASN A 218 -26.98 3.28 1.35
CA ASN A 218 -28.01 2.44 0.75
C ASN A 218 -29.43 2.97 0.97
N LEU A 219 -29.63 3.97 1.81
CA LEU A 219 -30.91 4.64 2.08
C LEU A 219 -31.12 5.90 1.23
N GLN A 220 -30.57 5.95 0.03
CA GLN A 220 -30.88 7.03 -0.93
C GLN A 220 -32.36 6.99 -1.37
N GLU A 221 -32.98 5.82 -1.27
CA GLU A 221 -34.42 5.57 -1.46
C GLU A 221 -34.97 4.82 -0.24
N PRO A 222 -36.30 4.95 0.06
CA PRO A 222 -36.92 4.24 1.16
C PRO A 222 -36.79 2.72 1.02
N LYS A 223 -36.23 2.03 2.02
CA LYS A 223 -36.03 0.56 2.00
C LYS A 223 -36.62 -0.12 3.22
N LYS A 224 -37.05 -1.37 3.02
CA LYS A 224 -37.54 -2.23 4.11
C LYS A 224 -36.36 -2.87 4.84
N GLU A 225 -36.59 -3.29 6.09
CA GLU A 225 -35.62 -4.02 6.91
C GLU A 225 -35.03 -5.23 6.16
N LYS A 226 -35.89 -6.01 5.52
CA LYS A 226 -35.49 -7.22 4.79
C LYS A 226 -34.57 -6.92 3.61
N GLU A 227 -34.85 -5.88 2.85
CA GLU A 227 -34.04 -5.42 1.72
C GLU A 227 -32.64 -4.98 2.17
N LEU A 228 -32.54 -4.29 3.30
CA LEU A 228 -31.27 -3.89 3.89
C LEU A 228 -30.48 -5.09 4.44
N ALA A 229 -31.17 -6.08 5.04
CA ALA A 229 -30.53 -7.29 5.52
C ALA A 229 -29.93 -8.11 4.39
N GLU A 230 -30.65 -8.27 3.27
CA GLU A 230 -30.19 -8.96 2.08
C GLU A 230 -29.02 -8.21 1.41
N LEU A 231 -29.11 -6.90 1.29
CA LEU A 231 -28.12 -6.03 0.67
C LEU A 231 -26.77 -6.05 1.41
N LEU A 232 -26.82 -6.07 2.75
CA LEU A 232 -25.64 -6.12 3.61
C LEU A 232 -25.20 -7.54 3.98
N ASN A 233 -25.94 -8.55 3.49
CA ASN A 233 -25.71 -9.99 3.78
C ASN A 233 -25.60 -10.29 5.28
N VAL A 234 -26.55 -9.76 6.07
CA VAL A 234 -26.60 -9.94 7.53
C VAL A 234 -27.94 -10.50 7.97
N SER A 235 -27.98 -11.03 9.20
CA SER A 235 -29.24 -11.55 9.77
C SER A 235 -30.25 -10.44 10.05
N SER A 236 -31.56 -10.77 9.98
CA SER A 236 -32.62 -9.82 10.29
C SER A 236 -32.53 -9.27 11.74
N SER A 237 -32.04 -10.06 12.69
CA SER A 237 -31.82 -9.61 14.06
C SER A 237 -30.72 -8.56 14.15
N GLN A 238 -29.65 -8.74 13.39
CA GLN A 238 -28.51 -7.82 13.38
C GLN A 238 -28.87 -6.49 12.74
N ILE A 239 -29.50 -6.51 11.55
CA ILE A 239 -29.91 -5.26 10.89
C ILE A 239 -30.92 -4.49 11.73
N LYS A 240 -31.86 -5.18 12.38
CA LYS A 240 -32.85 -4.56 13.28
C LYS A 240 -32.19 -3.84 14.46
N SER A 241 -31.18 -4.45 15.07
CA SER A 241 -30.41 -3.84 16.15
C SER A 241 -29.75 -2.54 15.69
N TRP A 242 -29.09 -2.55 14.53
CA TRP A 242 -28.43 -1.37 13.98
C TRP A 242 -29.42 -0.28 13.56
N LEU A 243 -30.55 -0.64 12.95
CA LEU A 243 -31.58 0.32 12.57
C LEU A 243 -32.23 1.00 13.80
N ASN A 244 -32.46 0.27 14.88
CA ASN A 244 -32.96 0.86 16.12
C ASN A 244 -31.96 1.87 16.68
N ARG A 245 -30.66 1.53 16.72
CA ARG A 245 -29.63 2.45 17.19
C ARG A 245 -29.51 3.70 16.29
N LEU A 246 -29.66 3.57 14.98
CA LEU A 246 -29.68 4.72 14.06
C LEU A 246 -30.91 5.60 14.21
N ILE A 247 -32.06 5.04 14.64
CA ILE A 247 -33.25 5.79 14.98
C ILE A 247 -33.02 6.57 16.28
N ASP A 248 -32.45 5.93 17.29
CA ASP A 248 -32.13 6.56 18.57
C ASP A 248 -31.11 7.72 18.41
N GLU A 249 -30.18 7.57 17.43
CA GLU A 249 -29.24 8.62 17.03
C GLU A 249 -29.85 9.70 16.10
N ASN A 250 -31.17 9.64 15.81
CA ASN A 250 -31.90 10.57 14.91
C ASN A 250 -31.29 10.64 13.48
N ILE A 251 -30.76 9.56 12.96
CA ILE A 251 -30.15 9.51 11.62
C ILE A 251 -31.17 9.05 10.59
N ILE A 252 -32.00 8.07 10.94
CA ILE A 252 -33.03 7.51 10.10
C ILE A 252 -34.39 7.56 10.80
N VAL A 253 -35.47 7.55 10.02
CA VAL A 253 -36.85 7.49 10.53
C VAL A 253 -37.62 6.37 9.83
N LYS A 254 -38.63 5.87 10.54
CA LYS A 254 -39.63 4.93 9.99
C LYS A 254 -40.72 5.68 9.26
N GLN A 255 -41.07 5.27 8.05
CA GLN A 255 -42.12 5.89 7.25
C GLN A 255 -43.04 4.84 6.61
N GLY A 256 -44.32 5.16 6.50
CA GLY A 256 -45.28 4.41 5.70
C GLY A 256 -45.77 3.08 6.28
N LYS A 257 -46.72 2.47 5.54
CA LYS A 257 -47.21 1.10 5.75
C LYS A 257 -47.21 0.40 4.38
N PRO A 258 -46.36 -0.59 4.10
CA PRO A 258 -45.44 -1.24 5.06
C PRO A 258 -44.27 -0.35 5.47
N VAL A 259 -43.73 -0.60 6.68
CA VAL A 259 -42.65 0.20 7.26
C VAL A 259 -41.40 0.19 6.39
N GLN A 260 -40.94 1.37 6.05
CA GLN A 260 -39.68 1.62 5.36
C GLN A 260 -38.81 2.58 6.19
N TYR A 261 -37.51 2.54 5.94
CA TYR A 261 -36.53 3.42 6.58
C TYR A 261 -36.05 4.46 5.60
N VAL A 262 -35.91 5.70 6.03
CA VAL A 262 -35.43 6.83 5.25
C VAL A 262 -34.46 7.66 6.07
N LEU A 263 -33.56 8.38 5.42
CA LEU A 263 -32.68 9.33 6.10
C LEU A 263 -33.48 10.52 6.60
N GLN A 264 -33.22 10.96 7.85
CA GLN A 264 -33.92 12.11 8.43
C GLN A 264 -33.68 13.40 7.63
N SER A 265 -32.54 13.55 6.98
CA SER A 265 -32.24 14.69 6.10
C SER A 265 -33.14 14.76 4.85
N GLN A 266 -33.77 13.67 4.45
CA GLN A 266 -34.66 13.61 3.29
C GLN A 266 -36.11 13.97 3.63
N THR A 267 -36.54 13.83 4.90
CA THR A 267 -37.90 14.17 5.35
C THR A 267 -38.14 15.67 5.36
N HIS A 268 -37.09 16.48 5.56
CA HIS A 268 -37.24 17.96 5.56
C HIS A 268 -37.51 18.55 4.17
N ASN A 269 -37.12 17.86 3.11
CA ASN A 269 -37.36 18.30 1.73
C ASN A 269 -38.79 17.98 1.23
N LEU A 270 -39.44 16.96 1.76
CA LEU A 270 -40.81 16.59 1.39
C LEU A 270 -41.85 17.52 2.03
N ASP A 271 -41.65 17.99 3.25
CA ASP A 271 -42.53 18.92 3.92
C ASP A 271 -42.53 20.33 3.31
N LEU A 272 -41.44 20.72 2.66
CA LEU A 272 -41.34 21.99 1.92
C LEU A 272 -42.06 21.93 0.56
N PHE A 273 -42.15 20.76 -0.05
CA PHE A 273 -42.86 20.57 -1.33
C PHE A 273 -44.37 20.48 -1.17
N LEU A 274 -44.87 19.98 -0.02
CA LEU A 274 -46.32 19.85 0.26
C LEU A 274 -46.97 21.12 0.84
N ARG A 275 -46.15 22.12 1.22
CA ARG A 275 -46.67 23.44 1.66
C ARG A 275 -46.81 24.48 0.54
N ASN A 276 -46.39 24.14 -0.68
CA ASN A 276 -46.45 25.05 -1.84
C ASN A 276 -47.36 24.53 -2.97
N GLN A 277 -48.35 23.69 -2.65
CA GLN A 277 -49.46 23.38 -3.56
C GLN A 277 -50.80 23.86 -2.97
#